data_b7765631d7817952486e6c61a5a93637
#
_entry.id   b7765631d7817952486e6c61a5a93637
#
_cell.length_a   1.000
_cell.length_b   1.000
_cell.length_c   1.000
_cell.angle_alpha   90.00
_cell.angle_beta   90.00
_cell.angle_gamma   90.00
#
_symmetry.space_group_name_H-M   'P 1'
#
loop_
_entity.id
_entity.type
_entity.pdbx_description
1 polymer ?
#
loop_
_entity_poly.entity_id
_entity_poly.type
_entity_poly.pdbx_seq_one_letter_code
_entity_poly.pdbx_strand_id
1 'polypeptide(L)'
;MGWWSVALGRWQGGRVHAAQFILYVADQARARDFYRHVLAAEPVLDVPGMTEFDLGGATLGLMPAADMEALLPGQIRAGAGQRCELYLRRRDAAAALARAASGGARLLDGLRERSWGERAGYLLDPDGHVLALAAAGPADEGP
;
A
#
# COMPACT_ATOMS: atom_id res chain seq x y z
N MET A 1 8.73 -3.82 18.96
CA MET A 1 8.39 -4.77 17.91
C MET A 1 7.28 -5.72 18.33
N GLY A 2 6.30 -5.17 19.02
CA GLY A 2 5.23 -5.97 19.59
C GLY A 2 4.43 -6.79 18.59
N TRP A 3 4.25 -6.27 17.39
CA TRP A 3 3.46 -6.98 16.40
C TRP A 3 4.10 -8.26 15.86
N TRP A 4 5.41 -8.37 15.97
CA TRP A 4 6.12 -9.61 15.60
C TRP A 4 5.73 -10.77 16.49
N SER A 5 5.59 -10.48 17.78
CA SER A 5 5.33 -11.53 18.78
C SER A 5 4.00 -12.20 18.55
N VAL A 6 3.01 -11.46 18.10
CA VAL A 6 1.67 -12.00 17.88
C VAL A 6 1.66 -13.06 16.80
N ALA A 7 2.43 -12.85 15.74
CA ALA A 7 2.46 -13.79 14.62
C ALA A 7 3.26 -15.06 14.94
N LEU A 8 4.30 -14.93 15.74
CA LEU A 8 5.23 -16.03 15.97
C LEU A 8 4.58 -17.28 16.56
N GLY A 9 3.62 -17.11 17.47
CA GLY A 9 2.99 -18.24 18.13
C GLY A 9 2.15 -19.10 17.20
N ARG A 10 1.84 -18.61 16.01
CA ARG A 10 1.00 -19.34 15.07
C ARG A 10 1.77 -19.86 13.86
N TRP A 11 3.06 -19.62 13.83
CA TRP A 11 3.87 -19.99 12.68
C TRP A 11 4.13 -21.48 12.64
N GLN A 12 3.93 -22.07 11.46
CA GLN A 12 4.26 -23.46 11.18
C GLN A 12 5.41 -23.48 10.19
N GLY A 13 6.38 -24.35 10.41
CA GLY A 13 7.57 -24.40 9.59
C GLY A 13 7.27 -24.33 8.11
N GLY A 14 8.03 -23.55 7.36
CA GLY A 14 7.87 -23.35 5.93
C GLY A 14 6.88 -22.26 5.54
N ARG A 15 6.06 -21.79 6.46
CA ARG A 15 5.12 -20.70 6.17
C ARG A 15 5.70 -19.36 6.55
N VAL A 16 5.34 -18.32 5.78
CA VAL A 16 5.62 -16.96 6.16
C VAL A 16 4.66 -16.59 7.28
N HIS A 17 5.18 -16.13 8.41
CA HIS A 17 4.34 -15.73 9.54
C HIS A 17 4.09 -14.21 9.59
N ALA A 18 4.85 -13.42 8.84
CA ALA A 18 4.62 -12.00 8.70
C ALA A 18 5.21 -11.54 7.38
N ALA A 19 4.54 -10.62 6.72
CA ALA A 19 5.02 -10.06 5.45
C ALA A 19 4.87 -8.55 5.49
N GLN A 20 5.86 -7.86 4.95
CA GLN A 20 5.84 -6.42 4.79
C GLN A 20 6.21 -6.08 3.37
N PHE A 21 5.40 -5.24 2.73
CA PHE A 21 5.69 -4.71 1.41
C PHE A 21 6.20 -3.29 1.59
N ILE A 22 7.41 -3.03 1.15
CA ILE A 22 8.05 -1.73 1.35
C ILE A 22 8.10 -1.01 0.01
N LEU A 23 7.49 0.17 -0.03
CA LEU A 23 7.56 1.06 -1.18
C LEU A 23 8.68 2.06 -0.95
N TYR A 24 9.51 2.23 -1.95
CA TYR A 24 10.55 3.26 -1.90
C TYR A 24 9.94 4.57 -2.33
N VAL A 25 10.03 5.58 -1.48
CA VAL A 25 9.37 6.86 -1.70
C VAL A 25 10.39 7.99 -1.69
N ALA A 26 10.07 9.07 -2.39
CA ALA A 26 10.93 10.24 -2.43
C ALA A 26 10.83 11.04 -1.12
N ASP A 27 9.61 11.13 -0.56
CA ASP A 27 9.32 11.96 0.61
C ASP A 27 8.45 11.14 1.56
N GLN A 28 9.02 10.72 2.67
CA GLN A 28 8.33 9.85 3.63
C GLN A 28 7.09 10.49 4.21
N ALA A 29 7.16 11.77 4.57
CA ALA A 29 6.03 12.46 5.18
C ALA A 29 4.88 12.61 4.19
N ARG A 30 5.17 12.95 2.95
CA ARG A 30 4.16 13.05 1.90
C ARG A 30 3.50 11.70 1.63
N ALA A 31 4.29 10.64 1.53
CA ALA A 31 3.77 9.30 1.30
C ALA A 31 2.92 8.84 2.48
N ARG A 32 3.38 9.11 3.71
CA ARG A 32 2.61 8.81 4.91
C ARG A 32 1.25 9.49 4.89
N ASP A 33 1.24 10.78 4.60
CA ASP A 33 -0.01 11.56 4.62
C ASP A 33 -0.96 11.06 3.53
N PHE A 34 -0.43 10.71 2.36
CA PHE A 34 -1.23 10.14 1.28
C PHE A 34 -1.90 8.83 1.73
N TYR A 35 -1.11 7.87 2.24
CA TYR A 35 -1.66 6.57 2.62
C TYR A 35 -2.54 6.64 3.86
N ARG A 36 -2.23 7.53 4.80
CA ARG A 36 -3.13 7.79 5.92
C ARG A 36 -4.51 8.21 5.43
N HIS A 37 -4.54 9.07 4.44
CA HIS A 37 -5.79 9.58 3.88
C HIS A 37 -6.54 8.48 3.10
N VAL A 38 -5.85 7.77 2.23
CA VAL A 38 -6.46 6.71 1.41
C VAL A 38 -7.00 5.58 2.29
N LEU A 39 -6.18 5.12 3.22
CA LEU A 39 -6.53 3.98 4.07
C LEU A 39 -7.48 4.38 5.20
N ALA A 40 -7.65 5.67 5.44
CA ALA A 40 -8.42 6.20 6.56
C ALA A 40 -7.96 5.56 7.88
N ALA A 41 -6.63 5.49 8.06
CA ALA A 41 -6.02 4.82 9.21
C ALA A 41 -4.70 5.50 9.55
N GLU A 42 -4.35 5.46 10.84
CA GLU A 42 -3.07 5.95 11.30
C GLU A 42 -2.00 4.89 11.12
N PRO A 43 -0.75 5.29 10.89
CA PRO A 43 0.33 4.32 10.82
C PRO A 43 0.53 3.64 12.19
N VAL A 44 0.95 2.39 12.16
CA VAL A 44 1.31 1.64 13.38
C VAL A 44 2.77 1.91 13.79
N LEU A 45 3.55 2.46 12.88
CA LEU A 45 4.91 2.91 13.15
C LEU A 45 5.18 4.13 12.29
N ASP A 46 5.79 5.15 12.86
CA ASP A 46 6.18 6.34 12.11
C ASP A 46 7.43 6.94 12.74
N VAL A 47 8.58 6.54 12.22
CA VAL A 47 9.90 6.98 12.69
C VAL A 47 10.72 7.42 11.48
N PRO A 48 11.77 8.22 11.67
CA PRO A 48 12.63 8.55 10.54
C PRO A 48 13.13 7.28 9.84
N GLY A 49 12.89 7.19 8.55
CA GLY A 49 13.33 6.06 7.73
C GLY A 49 12.28 4.98 7.53
N MET A 50 11.20 4.94 8.29
CA MET A 50 10.14 3.94 8.07
C MET A 50 8.81 4.39 8.64
N THR A 51 7.79 4.32 7.80
CA THR A 51 6.40 4.45 8.21
C THR A 51 5.68 3.15 7.84
N GLU A 52 4.87 2.61 8.75
CA GLU A 52 4.19 1.35 8.51
C GLU A 52 2.70 1.46 8.77
N PHE A 53 1.92 0.87 7.87
CA PHE A 53 0.48 0.72 8.03
C PHE A 53 0.12 -0.76 8.05
N ASP A 54 -0.81 -1.12 8.92
CA ASP A 54 -1.34 -2.48 8.98
C ASP A 54 -2.42 -2.62 7.90
N LEU A 55 -2.23 -3.58 6.99
CA LEU A 55 -3.20 -3.84 5.92
C LEU A 55 -4.13 -5.02 6.25
N GLY A 56 -3.99 -5.58 7.44
CA GLY A 56 -4.81 -6.71 7.88
C GLY A 56 -4.14 -8.07 7.71
N GLY A 57 -3.52 -8.33 6.59
CA GLY A 57 -2.79 -9.58 6.35
C GLY A 57 -1.33 -9.36 6.05
N ALA A 58 -0.94 -8.10 5.97
CA ALA A 58 0.43 -7.69 5.66
C ALA A 58 0.63 -6.28 6.16
N THR A 59 1.86 -5.82 6.16
CA THR A 59 2.22 -4.45 6.51
C THR A 59 2.70 -3.72 5.28
N LEU A 60 2.27 -2.48 5.13
CA LEU A 60 2.80 -1.57 4.11
C LEU A 60 3.85 -0.69 4.76
N GLY A 61 5.08 -0.77 4.27
CA GLY A 61 6.16 0.10 4.70
C GLY A 61 6.44 1.17 3.67
N LEU A 62 6.77 2.36 4.15
CA LEU A 62 7.20 3.48 3.30
C LEU A 62 8.60 3.87 3.74
N MET A 63 9.56 3.72 2.84
CA MET A 63 10.97 3.92 3.13
C MET A 63 11.56 4.93 2.16
N PRO A 64 12.27 5.95 2.64
CA PRO A 64 12.95 6.84 1.71
C PRO A 64 13.87 6.08 0.77
N ALA A 65 13.72 6.34 -0.53
CA ALA A 65 14.53 5.70 -1.54
C ALA A 65 16.02 5.90 -1.29
N ALA A 66 16.40 7.10 -0.84
CA ALA A 66 17.79 7.43 -0.55
C ALA A 66 18.35 6.54 0.57
N ASP A 67 17.52 6.18 1.55
CA ASP A 67 17.97 5.31 2.66
C ASP A 67 18.25 3.90 2.18
N MET A 68 17.44 3.38 1.28
CA MET A 68 17.69 2.05 0.72
C MET A 68 18.94 2.06 -0.16
N GLU A 69 19.12 3.11 -0.95
CA GLU A 69 20.30 3.24 -1.80
C GLU A 69 21.57 3.35 -0.95
N ALA A 70 21.49 4.03 0.19
CA ALA A 70 22.61 4.14 1.12
C ALA A 70 22.89 2.81 1.84
N LEU A 71 21.85 2.04 2.11
CA LEU A 71 22.00 0.73 2.77
C LEU A 71 22.75 -0.27 1.88
N LEU A 72 22.48 -0.24 0.58
CA LEU A 72 23.08 -1.15 -0.39
C LEU A 72 23.73 -0.33 -1.51
N PRO A 73 24.83 0.36 -1.20
CA PRO A 73 25.40 1.34 -2.13
C PRO A 73 25.84 0.68 -3.43
N GLY A 74 25.46 1.29 -4.55
CA GLY A 74 25.83 0.83 -5.88
C GLY A 74 25.07 -0.37 -6.36
N GLN A 75 24.20 -0.97 -5.53
CA GLN A 75 23.47 -2.20 -5.88
C GLN A 75 22.00 -1.96 -6.15
N ILE A 76 21.40 -1.00 -5.45
CA ILE A 76 19.98 -0.69 -5.56
C ILE A 76 19.81 0.75 -5.98
N ARG A 77 18.96 0.97 -6.96
CA ARG A 77 18.56 2.31 -7.36
C ARG A 77 17.05 2.29 -7.56
N ALA A 78 16.34 3.12 -6.79
CA ALA A 78 14.92 3.28 -6.98
C ALA A 78 14.71 4.03 -8.30
N GLY A 79 13.96 3.41 -9.22
CA GLY A 79 13.76 3.95 -10.55
C GLY A 79 12.33 4.36 -10.79
N ALA A 80 12.10 4.99 -11.94
CA ALA A 80 10.77 5.20 -12.47
C ALA A 80 10.31 3.91 -13.16
N GLY A 81 9.01 3.73 -13.29
CA GLY A 81 8.44 2.56 -13.92
C GLY A 81 7.81 1.62 -12.90
N GLN A 82 6.78 0.94 -13.34
CA GLN A 82 5.96 0.13 -12.46
C GLN A 82 6.33 -1.34 -12.65
N ARG A 83 6.61 -2.02 -11.56
CA ARG A 83 6.96 -3.44 -11.57
C ARG A 83 5.99 -4.28 -10.76
N CYS A 84 5.14 -3.64 -9.98
CA CYS A 84 4.15 -4.32 -9.15
C CYS A 84 3.02 -3.35 -8.88
N GLU A 85 2.00 -3.83 -8.20
CA GLU A 85 0.89 -2.98 -7.77
C GLU A 85 0.47 -3.33 -6.35
N LEU A 86 -0.07 -2.36 -5.65
CA LEU A 86 -0.70 -2.56 -4.36
C LEU A 86 -2.20 -2.70 -4.62
N TYR A 87 -2.72 -3.91 -4.49
CA TYR A 87 -4.12 -4.22 -4.80
C TYR A 87 -4.86 -4.39 -3.47
N LEU A 88 -5.70 -3.41 -3.15
CA LEU A 88 -6.38 -3.36 -1.85
C LEU A 88 -7.86 -3.65 -2.03
N ARG A 89 -8.34 -4.71 -1.41
CA ARG A 89 -9.77 -5.02 -1.37
C ARG A 89 -10.40 -4.34 -0.16
N ARG A 90 -11.38 -3.49 -0.43
CA ARG A 90 -12.04 -2.72 0.61
C ARG A 90 -13.51 -2.59 0.29
N ARG A 91 -14.34 -2.63 1.34
CA ARG A 91 -15.78 -2.36 1.14
C ARG A 91 -16.01 -0.93 0.68
N ASP A 92 -15.17 0.02 1.14
CA ASP A 92 -15.29 1.42 0.77
C ASP A 92 -14.43 1.78 -0.45
N ALA A 93 -14.25 0.83 -1.39
CA ALA A 93 -13.35 1.02 -2.52
C ALA A 93 -13.63 2.32 -3.29
N ALA A 94 -14.89 2.65 -3.54
CA ALA A 94 -15.24 3.88 -4.25
C ALA A 94 -14.80 5.13 -3.48
N ALA A 95 -15.04 5.16 -2.16
CA ALA A 95 -14.63 6.27 -1.31
C ALA A 95 -13.11 6.35 -1.21
N ALA A 96 -12.44 5.21 -1.09
CA ALA A 96 -10.98 5.17 -1.03
C ALA A 96 -10.36 5.66 -2.35
N LEU A 97 -10.94 5.28 -3.48
CA LEU A 97 -10.50 5.77 -4.78
C LEU A 97 -10.60 7.30 -4.86
N ALA A 98 -11.73 7.84 -4.41
CA ALA A 98 -11.93 9.29 -4.38
C ALA A 98 -10.93 9.99 -3.46
N ARG A 99 -10.65 9.41 -2.28
CA ARG A 99 -9.64 9.96 -1.37
C ARG A 99 -8.25 9.93 -1.99
N ALA A 100 -7.91 8.85 -2.69
CA ALA A 100 -6.62 8.74 -3.37
C ALA A 100 -6.48 9.83 -4.45
N ALA A 101 -7.51 10.00 -5.26
CA ALA A 101 -7.49 11.01 -6.31
C ALA A 101 -7.35 12.42 -5.72
N SER A 102 -8.09 12.74 -4.66
CA SER A 102 -8.00 14.04 -4.03
C SER A 102 -6.71 14.22 -3.23
N GLY A 103 -6.07 13.14 -2.84
CA GLY A 103 -4.83 13.14 -2.06
C GLY A 103 -3.55 13.21 -2.88
N GLY A 104 -3.64 13.35 -4.19
CA GLY A 104 -2.47 13.52 -5.04
C GLY A 104 -2.16 12.36 -5.97
N ALA A 105 -2.98 11.31 -5.98
CA ALA A 105 -2.81 10.23 -6.92
C ALA A 105 -3.31 10.63 -8.31
N ARG A 106 -2.76 10.01 -9.33
CA ARG A 106 -3.22 10.20 -10.70
C ARG A 106 -4.12 9.05 -11.10
N LEU A 107 -5.37 9.35 -11.41
CA LEU A 107 -6.33 8.33 -11.85
C LEU A 107 -5.92 7.77 -13.21
N LEU A 108 -5.80 6.44 -13.28
CA LEU A 108 -5.53 5.75 -14.53
C LEU A 108 -6.80 5.21 -15.16
N ASP A 109 -7.64 4.58 -14.33
CA ASP A 109 -8.91 4.02 -14.81
C ASP A 109 -9.87 3.93 -13.62
N GLY A 110 -11.10 4.38 -13.82
CA GLY A 110 -12.08 4.45 -12.73
C GLY A 110 -12.56 3.09 -12.27
N LEU A 111 -13.32 3.12 -11.17
CA LEU A 111 -13.87 1.90 -10.60
C LEU A 111 -14.93 1.32 -11.55
N ARG A 112 -14.72 0.09 -12.01
CA ARG A 112 -15.67 -0.61 -12.87
C ARG A 112 -15.45 -2.10 -12.80
N GLU A 113 -16.40 -2.86 -13.28
CA GLU A 113 -16.31 -4.31 -13.33
C GLU A 113 -15.13 -4.77 -14.18
N ARG A 114 -14.42 -5.77 -13.67
CA ARG A 114 -13.29 -6.37 -14.36
C ARG A 114 -13.61 -7.82 -14.71
N SER A 115 -12.85 -8.37 -15.63
CA SER A 115 -13.08 -9.72 -16.13
C SER A 115 -12.96 -10.80 -15.06
N TRP A 116 -12.28 -10.50 -13.95
CA TRP A 116 -12.09 -11.46 -12.85
C TRP A 116 -13.17 -11.37 -11.77
N GLY A 117 -14.24 -10.61 -11.99
CA GLY A 117 -15.40 -10.62 -11.10
C GLY A 117 -15.41 -9.58 -10.00
N GLU A 118 -14.42 -8.72 -9.96
CA GLU A 118 -14.39 -7.63 -9.00
C GLU A 118 -14.56 -6.29 -9.71
N ARG A 119 -14.92 -5.28 -8.95
CA ARG A 119 -14.86 -3.90 -9.41
C ARG A 119 -13.56 -3.31 -8.91
N ALA A 120 -12.78 -2.73 -9.80
CA ALA A 120 -11.47 -2.19 -9.42
C ALA A 120 -11.20 -0.90 -10.19
N GLY A 121 -10.58 0.05 -9.50
CA GLY A 121 -10.08 1.28 -10.07
C GLY A 121 -8.59 1.39 -9.83
N TYR A 122 -7.89 2.08 -10.71
CA TYR A 122 -6.44 2.14 -10.74
C TYR A 122 -5.93 3.56 -10.73
N LEU A 123 -4.90 3.80 -9.92
CA LEU A 123 -4.25 5.11 -9.82
C LEU A 123 -2.75 4.91 -9.72
N LEU A 124 -2.00 5.99 -9.95
CA LEU A 124 -0.60 6.06 -9.52
C LEU A 124 -0.53 6.89 -8.25
N ASP A 125 0.17 6.37 -7.24
CA ASP A 125 0.40 7.12 -6.02
C ASP A 125 1.39 8.28 -6.31
N PRO A 126 1.65 9.18 -5.34
CA PRO A 126 2.55 10.31 -5.61
C PRO A 126 3.95 9.93 -6.05
N ASP A 127 4.40 8.72 -5.80
CA ASP A 127 5.71 8.23 -6.20
C ASP A 127 5.67 7.37 -7.47
N GLY A 128 4.49 7.18 -8.05
CA GLY A 128 4.33 6.43 -9.29
C GLY A 128 4.07 4.95 -9.12
N HIS A 129 3.77 4.50 -7.91
CA HIS A 129 3.37 3.11 -7.70
C HIS A 129 1.91 2.90 -8.11
N VAL A 130 1.63 1.77 -8.74
CA VAL A 130 0.24 1.43 -9.08
C VAL A 130 -0.51 1.04 -7.81
N LEU A 131 -1.63 1.72 -7.58
CA LEU A 131 -2.55 1.44 -6.48
C LEU A 131 -3.89 1.04 -7.09
N ALA A 132 -4.38 -0.12 -6.72
CA ALA A 132 -5.69 -0.58 -7.13
C ALA A 132 -6.61 -0.64 -5.90
N LEU A 133 -7.79 -0.09 -6.03
CA LEU A 133 -8.84 -0.17 -5.02
C LEU A 133 -9.94 -1.06 -5.59
N ALA A 134 -10.26 -2.12 -4.89
CA ALA A 134 -11.17 -3.14 -5.40
C ALA A 134 -12.24 -3.50 -4.37
N ALA A 135 -13.39 -3.87 -4.88
CA ALA A 135 -14.47 -4.42 -4.08
C ALA A 135 -15.02 -5.65 -4.82
N ALA A 136 -15.65 -6.55 -4.09
CA ALA A 136 -16.38 -7.63 -4.70
C ALA A 136 -17.46 -7.04 -5.61
N GLY A 137 -18.13 -7.84 -6.38
CA GLY A 137 -19.15 -7.38 -7.31
C GLY A 137 -20.20 -6.49 -6.66
N PRO A 138 -21.16 -5.96 -7.45
CA PRO A 138 -22.09 -4.94 -6.96
C PRO A 138 -22.84 -5.31 -5.68
N ALA A 139 -23.04 -6.58 -5.43
CA ALA A 139 -23.80 -7.06 -4.26
C ALA A 139 -23.05 -6.79 -2.94
N ASP A 140 -21.75 -6.63 -2.97
CA ASP A 140 -20.93 -6.44 -1.77
C ASP A 140 -20.54 -4.99 -1.53
N GLU A 141 -20.99 -4.07 -2.37
CA GLU A 141 -20.79 -2.67 -2.09
C GLU A 141 -21.76 -2.28 -1.01
N GLY A 142 -21.25 -2.29 0.21
CA GLY A 142 -22.07 -1.84 1.31
C GLY A 142 -22.38 -0.36 1.19
N PRO A 143 -23.39 0.10 1.92
CA PRO A 143 -23.73 1.51 1.95
C PRO A 143 -22.59 2.34 2.54
#